data_6c81040e2c20d503349157b035fcfdf7
#
_entry.id   6c81040e2c20d503349157b035fcfdf7
#
_cell.length_a   1.000
_cell.length_b   1.000
_cell.length_c   1.000
_cell.angle_alpha   90.00
_cell.angle_beta   90.00
_cell.angle_gamma   90.00
#
_symmetry.space_group_name_H-M   'P 1'
#
loop_
_entity.id
_entity.type
_entity.pdbx_description
1 polymer ?
#
loop_
_entity_poly.entity_id
_entity_poly.type
_entity_poly.pdbx_seq_one_letter_code
_entity_poly.pdbx_strand_id
1 'polypeptide(L)'
;MDSRTHEAAEVILKEAGGGTHSNSLTWETTLPFLRKAAPGMKIILKGIMTPDDAVLAEKCGADAIVVSNHGGRQLDETSSTIEALPAIHAALATGSSDPAKKNKIPVIFDGGVRHGADIFKALALGADFVLIGRPVLWGLGYKGQEGVETVINILERELSRTMALAGVTSVEGISREYIGVKNVGGFGVSKL
;
A
#
# COMPACT_ATOMS: atom_id res chain seq x y z
N MET A 1 5.49 -24.02 18.90
CA MET A 1 6.37 -22.94 18.40
C MET A 1 7.79 -23.50 18.46
N ASP A 2 8.46 -23.59 17.34
CA ASP A 2 9.77 -24.24 17.21
C ASP A 2 10.84 -23.36 17.89
N SER A 3 11.72 -23.99 18.71
CA SER A 3 12.80 -23.32 19.45
C SER A 3 13.74 -22.50 18.52
N ARG A 4 13.86 -22.89 17.28
CA ARG A 4 14.66 -22.20 16.25
C ARG A 4 14.11 -20.84 15.86
N THR A 5 12.79 -20.63 15.92
CA THR A 5 12.16 -19.32 15.65
C THR A 5 12.34 -18.35 16.83
N HIS A 6 12.45 -18.86 18.06
CA HIS A 6 12.71 -18.03 19.24
C HIS A 6 14.17 -17.53 19.26
N GLU A 7 15.14 -18.43 18.96
CA GLU A 7 16.55 -18.07 18.92
C GLU A 7 16.85 -17.03 17.81
N ALA A 8 16.26 -17.20 16.62
CA ALA A 8 16.40 -16.23 15.54
C ALA A 8 15.80 -14.86 15.90
N ALA A 9 14.67 -14.82 16.61
CA ALA A 9 14.07 -13.57 17.08
C ALA A 9 14.90 -12.89 18.17
N GLU A 10 15.53 -13.65 19.09
CA GLU A 10 16.42 -13.09 20.10
C GLU A 10 17.72 -12.55 19.52
N VAL A 11 18.28 -13.18 18.49
CA VAL A 11 19.47 -12.67 17.79
C VAL A 11 19.15 -11.36 17.08
N ILE A 12 18.01 -11.27 16.39
CA ILE A 12 17.56 -10.04 15.72
C ILE A 12 17.35 -8.91 16.75
N LEU A 13 16.73 -9.20 17.89
CA LEU A 13 16.50 -8.22 18.96
C LEU A 13 17.80 -7.77 19.64
N LYS A 14 18.80 -8.65 19.76
CA LYS A 14 20.11 -8.35 20.35
C LYS A 14 21.00 -7.52 19.44
N GLU A 15 20.99 -7.81 18.14
CA GLU A 15 21.71 -7.03 17.13
C GLU A 15 21.08 -5.67 16.88
N ALA A 16 19.76 -5.51 17.07
CA ALA A 16 19.05 -4.25 17.00
C ALA A 16 19.32 -3.30 18.20
N GLY A 17 20.21 -3.65 19.12
CA GLY A 17 20.60 -2.77 20.23
C GLY A 17 19.47 -2.43 21.19
N GLY A 18 18.46 -3.29 21.33
CA GLY A 18 17.28 -3.05 22.17
C GLY A 18 16.28 -2.03 21.61
N GLY A 19 16.52 -1.50 20.39
CA GLY A 19 15.60 -0.66 19.65
C GLY A 19 14.69 -1.47 18.73
N THR A 20 13.54 -0.91 18.38
CA THR A 20 12.60 -1.52 17.43
C THR A 20 13.06 -1.42 15.97
N HIS A 21 14.18 -0.76 15.70
CA HIS A 21 14.71 -0.51 14.36
C HIS A 21 16.20 -0.80 14.28
N SER A 22 16.61 -1.52 13.24
CA SER A 22 18.02 -1.69 12.88
C SER A 22 18.45 -0.57 11.94
N ASN A 23 19.64 0.01 12.20
CA ASN A 23 20.27 1.00 11.33
C ASN A 23 21.30 0.39 10.37
N SER A 24 21.45 -0.94 10.36
CA SER A 24 22.40 -1.68 9.52
C SER A 24 21.74 -2.39 8.33
N LEU A 25 20.42 -2.33 8.20
CA LEU A 25 19.72 -2.98 7.09
C LEU A 25 19.91 -2.21 5.79
N THR A 26 20.31 -2.93 4.74
CA THR A 26 20.39 -2.40 3.37
C THR A 26 19.57 -3.26 2.42
N TRP A 27 19.22 -2.72 1.27
CA TRP A 27 18.48 -3.43 0.23
C TRP A 27 19.26 -4.66 -0.27
N GLU A 28 20.56 -4.51 -0.47
CA GLU A 28 21.47 -5.51 -1.02
C GLU A 28 21.67 -6.72 -0.10
N THR A 29 21.56 -6.51 1.20
CA THR A 29 21.76 -7.57 2.20
C THR A 29 20.47 -8.20 2.66
N THR A 30 19.44 -7.37 2.87
CA THR A 30 18.18 -7.81 3.51
C THR A 30 17.34 -8.71 2.60
N LEU A 31 17.14 -8.33 1.33
CA LEU A 31 16.29 -9.11 0.43
C LEU A 31 16.87 -10.48 0.09
N PRO A 32 18.17 -10.62 -0.24
CA PRO A 32 18.79 -11.94 -0.41
C PRO A 32 18.73 -12.81 0.87
N PHE A 33 18.92 -12.19 2.04
CA PHE A 33 18.76 -12.89 3.31
C PHE A 33 17.35 -13.46 3.48
N LEU A 34 16.30 -12.63 3.25
CA LEU A 34 14.90 -13.05 3.37
C LEU A 34 14.56 -14.16 2.36
N ARG A 35 15.04 -14.07 1.12
CA ARG A 35 14.86 -15.12 0.11
C ARG A 35 15.48 -16.44 0.53
N LYS A 36 16.67 -16.40 1.15
CA LYS A 36 17.34 -17.59 1.67
C LYS A 36 16.66 -18.17 2.92
N ALA A 37 16.20 -17.29 3.82
CA ALA A 37 15.56 -17.70 5.07
C ALA A 37 14.16 -18.28 4.85
N ALA A 38 13.43 -17.78 3.86
CA ALA A 38 12.05 -18.18 3.56
C ALA A 38 11.86 -18.47 2.05
N PRO A 39 12.46 -19.55 1.54
CA PRO A 39 12.35 -19.90 0.13
C PRO A 39 10.90 -20.19 -0.24
N GLY A 40 10.45 -19.61 -1.37
CA GLY A 40 9.08 -19.76 -1.88
C GLY A 40 8.05 -18.80 -1.27
N MET A 41 8.38 -18.05 -0.21
CA MET A 41 7.50 -16.98 0.30
C MET A 41 7.57 -15.73 -0.57
N LYS A 42 6.43 -15.03 -0.70
CA LYS A 42 6.38 -13.72 -1.33
C LYS A 42 6.89 -12.66 -0.38
N ILE A 43 7.75 -11.77 -0.89
CA ILE A 43 8.30 -10.64 -0.14
C ILE A 43 7.58 -9.37 -0.58
N ILE A 44 6.85 -8.77 0.34
CA ILE A 44 6.13 -7.50 0.13
C ILE A 44 6.80 -6.42 0.96
N LEU A 45 7.32 -5.40 0.31
CA LEU A 45 8.00 -4.29 0.99
C LEU A 45 7.00 -3.18 1.32
N LYS A 46 6.86 -2.90 2.61
CA LYS A 46 5.93 -1.88 3.13
C LYS A 46 6.69 -0.63 3.58
N GLY A 47 6.11 0.54 3.32
CA GLY A 47 6.71 1.82 3.68
C GLY A 47 7.33 2.56 2.49
N ILE A 48 7.01 2.14 1.28
CA ILE A 48 7.50 2.77 0.05
C ILE A 48 6.73 4.08 -0.16
N MET A 49 7.45 5.19 -0.16
CA MET A 49 6.87 6.54 -0.28
C MET A 49 7.48 7.36 -1.42
N THR A 50 8.51 6.83 -2.10
CA THR A 50 9.18 7.52 -3.21
C THR A 50 9.20 6.66 -4.48
N PRO A 51 9.20 7.29 -5.68
CA PRO A 51 9.37 6.57 -6.94
C PRO A 51 10.69 5.78 -7.01
N ASP A 52 11.77 6.35 -6.49
CA ASP A 52 13.10 5.73 -6.54
C ASP A 52 13.15 4.45 -5.70
N ASP A 53 12.57 4.47 -4.49
CA ASP A 53 12.46 3.27 -3.65
C ASP A 53 11.57 2.19 -4.29
N ALA A 54 10.52 2.58 -4.99
CA ALA A 54 9.66 1.62 -5.69
C ALA A 54 10.41 0.89 -6.82
N VAL A 55 11.17 1.65 -7.62
CA VAL A 55 12.02 1.08 -8.67
C VAL A 55 13.13 0.21 -8.07
N LEU A 56 13.72 0.64 -6.96
CA LEU A 56 14.75 -0.12 -6.27
C LEU A 56 14.18 -1.43 -5.70
N ALA A 57 12.99 -1.39 -5.08
CA ALA A 57 12.28 -2.56 -4.58
C ALA A 57 12.07 -3.62 -5.68
N GLU A 58 11.60 -3.18 -6.84
CA GLU A 58 11.43 -4.06 -8.00
C GLU A 58 12.76 -4.66 -8.47
N LYS A 59 13.82 -3.83 -8.62
CA LYS A 59 15.16 -4.27 -9.03
C LYS A 59 15.77 -5.27 -8.04
N CYS A 60 15.54 -5.08 -6.75
CA CYS A 60 16.02 -6.00 -5.70
C CYS A 60 15.17 -7.27 -5.57
N GLY A 61 14.12 -7.43 -6.39
CA GLY A 61 13.33 -8.65 -6.47
C GLY A 61 12.21 -8.76 -5.43
N ALA A 62 11.64 -7.65 -4.97
CA ALA A 62 10.39 -7.68 -4.22
C ALA A 62 9.25 -8.23 -5.10
N ASP A 63 8.31 -8.96 -4.50
CA ASP A 63 7.13 -9.48 -5.21
C ASP A 63 5.98 -8.48 -5.27
N ALA A 64 5.94 -7.52 -4.37
CA ALA A 64 5.00 -6.38 -4.34
C ALA A 64 5.53 -5.27 -3.44
N ILE A 65 4.94 -4.09 -3.54
CA ILE A 65 5.17 -2.98 -2.63
C ILE A 65 3.87 -2.51 -1.97
N VAL A 66 4.00 -1.93 -0.77
CA VAL A 66 2.89 -1.19 -0.13
C VAL A 66 3.30 0.28 -0.02
N VAL A 67 2.58 1.13 -0.73
CA VAL A 67 2.67 2.59 -0.57
C VAL A 67 2.03 2.93 0.77
N SER A 68 2.87 3.28 1.75
CA SER A 68 2.47 3.37 3.15
C SER A 68 3.37 4.28 3.95
N ASN A 69 2.80 5.20 4.71
CA ASN A 69 3.49 5.98 5.74
C ASN A 69 3.20 5.47 7.16
N HIS A 70 2.83 4.18 7.27
CA HIS A 70 2.46 3.53 8.53
C HIS A 70 1.28 4.22 9.26
N GLY A 71 0.36 4.82 8.50
CA GLY A 71 -0.77 5.57 9.06
C GLY A 71 -0.34 6.86 9.78
N GLY A 72 0.76 7.48 9.35
CA GLY A 72 1.32 8.70 9.93
C GLY A 72 2.02 8.48 11.27
N ARG A 73 2.50 7.26 11.57
CA ARG A 73 3.08 6.89 12.88
C ARG A 73 4.60 6.85 12.91
N GLN A 74 5.26 7.15 11.79
CA GLN A 74 6.72 7.14 11.67
C GLN A 74 7.25 8.57 11.51
N LEU A 75 7.81 8.89 10.35
CA LEU A 75 8.34 10.21 10.06
C LEU A 75 7.21 11.25 10.00
N ASP A 76 7.39 12.35 10.73
CA ASP A 76 6.48 13.49 10.69
C ASP A 76 6.67 14.31 9.39
N GLU A 77 5.68 15.13 9.04
CA GLU A 77 5.70 15.99 7.85
C GLU A 77 5.95 15.26 6.51
N THR A 78 5.72 13.95 6.46
CA THR A 78 5.78 13.20 5.22
C THR A 78 4.50 13.36 4.41
N SER A 79 4.61 13.22 3.08
CA SER A 79 3.45 13.25 2.18
C SER A 79 2.40 12.20 2.57
N SER A 80 1.14 12.47 2.25
CA SER A 80 0.12 11.44 2.32
C SER A 80 0.37 10.36 1.27
N THR A 81 -0.04 9.13 1.57
CA THR A 81 0.16 8.00 0.67
C THR A 81 -0.59 8.15 -0.65
N ILE A 82 -1.75 8.81 -0.63
CA ILE A 82 -2.53 9.07 -1.84
C ILE A 82 -1.85 10.09 -2.77
N GLU A 83 -1.07 11.03 -2.23
CA GLU A 83 -0.28 11.98 -3.03
C GLU A 83 0.98 11.33 -3.61
N ALA A 84 1.60 10.39 -2.89
CA ALA A 84 2.78 9.66 -3.36
C ALA A 84 2.44 8.61 -4.45
N LEU A 85 1.26 8.01 -4.38
CA LEU A 85 0.85 6.88 -5.21
C LEU A 85 0.99 7.13 -6.73
N PRO A 86 0.53 8.27 -7.32
CA PRO A 86 0.60 8.47 -8.77
C PRO A 86 2.02 8.47 -9.32
N ALA A 87 2.96 9.09 -8.60
CA ALA A 87 4.35 9.17 -9.02
C ALA A 87 5.04 7.79 -8.91
N ILE A 88 4.76 7.04 -7.86
CA ILE A 88 5.25 5.67 -7.66
C ILE A 88 4.73 4.75 -8.77
N HIS A 89 3.43 4.79 -9.05
CA HIS A 89 2.83 4.00 -10.12
C HIS A 89 3.45 4.34 -11.49
N ALA A 90 3.63 5.62 -11.81
CA ALA A 90 4.23 6.05 -13.07
C ALA A 90 5.68 5.58 -13.21
N ALA A 91 6.48 5.61 -12.14
CA ALA A 91 7.86 5.15 -12.16
C ALA A 91 7.98 3.65 -12.45
N LEU A 92 7.11 2.82 -11.88
CA LEU A 92 7.06 1.38 -12.15
C LEU A 92 6.56 1.08 -13.57
N ALA A 93 5.64 1.88 -14.12
CA ALA A 93 5.12 1.71 -15.47
C ALA A 93 6.17 2.01 -16.56
N THR A 94 7.04 3.01 -16.36
CA THR A 94 8.07 3.40 -17.33
C THR A 94 9.22 2.39 -17.44
N GLY A 95 9.42 1.53 -16.45
CA GLY A 95 10.42 0.46 -16.45
C GLY A 95 10.02 -0.77 -17.29
N SER A 96 8.77 -0.88 -17.74
CA SER A 96 8.28 -2.02 -18.51
C SER A 96 8.49 -1.80 -20.01
N SER A 97 9.22 -2.70 -20.64
CA SER A 97 9.33 -2.77 -22.12
C SER A 97 8.06 -3.30 -22.81
N ASP A 98 7.08 -3.76 -22.04
CA ASP A 98 5.79 -4.27 -22.52
C ASP A 98 4.66 -3.31 -22.12
N PRO A 99 4.07 -2.56 -23.08
CA PRO A 99 2.97 -1.63 -22.82
C PRO A 99 1.71 -2.29 -22.26
N ALA A 100 1.57 -3.62 -22.40
CA ALA A 100 0.45 -4.39 -21.88
C ALA A 100 0.63 -4.78 -20.39
N LYS A 101 1.84 -4.70 -19.87
CA LYS A 101 2.12 -4.93 -18.44
C LYS A 101 2.09 -3.59 -17.70
N LYS A 102 1.01 -3.34 -16.98
CA LYS A 102 0.80 -2.12 -16.18
C LYS A 102 1.98 -1.87 -15.23
N ASN A 103 2.39 -2.84 -14.45
CA ASN A 103 3.54 -2.80 -13.53
C ASN A 103 4.19 -4.17 -13.51
N LYS A 104 5.50 -4.24 -13.25
CA LYS A 104 6.18 -5.53 -13.06
C LYS A 104 5.79 -6.19 -11.75
N ILE A 105 5.57 -5.38 -10.71
CA ILE A 105 5.14 -5.83 -9.38
C ILE A 105 3.86 -5.11 -8.95
N PRO A 106 2.95 -5.77 -8.20
CA PRO A 106 1.74 -5.16 -7.68
C PRO A 106 2.03 -4.01 -6.74
N VAL A 107 1.19 -2.96 -6.82
CA VAL A 107 1.20 -1.80 -5.95
C VAL A 107 0.01 -1.90 -4.99
N ILE A 108 0.31 -2.10 -3.72
CA ILE A 108 -0.68 -2.11 -2.65
C ILE A 108 -0.67 -0.73 -1.99
N PHE A 109 -1.83 -0.27 -1.56
CA PHE A 109 -2.00 1.05 -0.96
C PHE A 109 -2.57 0.94 0.45
N ASP A 110 -2.06 1.70 1.41
CA ASP A 110 -2.71 1.94 2.70
C ASP A 110 -2.58 3.40 3.14
N GLY A 111 -3.29 3.74 4.20
CA GLY A 111 -3.26 5.06 4.81
C GLY A 111 -4.46 5.94 4.43
N GLY A 112 -5.18 6.41 5.44
CA GLY A 112 -6.26 7.35 5.28
C GLY A 112 -7.60 6.81 4.78
N VAL A 113 -7.70 5.56 4.40
CA VAL A 113 -8.94 4.94 3.87
C VAL A 113 -10.02 4.90 4.95
N ARG A 114 -11.13 5.59 4.71
CA ARG A 114 -12.29 5.71 5.61
C ARG A 114 -13.62 5.44 4.91
N HIS A 115 -13.67 5.65 3.60
CA HIS A 115 -14.85 5.56 2.75
C HIS A 115 -14.57 4.72 1.51
N GLY A 116 -15.63 4.13 0.93
CA GLY A 116 -15.50 3.42 -0.34
C GLY A 116 -15.01 4.31 -1.49
N ALA A 117 -15.30 5.61 -1.45
CA ALA A 117 -14.76 6.57 -2.39
C ALA A 117 -13.23 6.74 -2.29
N ASP A 118 -12.62 6.50 -1.12
CA ASP A 118 -11.17 6.54 -0.96
C ASP A 118 -10.54 5.31 -1.63
N ILE A 119 -11.20 4.15 -1.53
CA ILE A 119 -10.80 2.93 -2.24
C ILE A 119 -10.86 3.17 -3.74
N PHE A 120 -11.96 3.74 -4.25
CA PHE A 120 -12.12 4.07 -5.66
C PHE A 120 -10.99 4.98 -6.16
N LYS A 121 -10.66 6.04 -5.41
CA LYS A 121 -9.57 6.96 -5.77
C LYS A 121 -8.22 6.27 -5.79
N ALA A 122 -7.91 5.43 -4.79
CA ALA A 122 -6.64 4.70 -4.75
C ALA A 122 -6.49 3.76 -5.96
N LEU A 123 -7.52 3.00 -6.29
CA LEU A 123 -7.55 2.15 -7.49
C LEU A 123 -7.39 2.98 -8.77
N ALA A 124 -8.11 4.09 -8.90
CA ALA A 124 -8.01 4.98 -10.05
C ALA A 124 -6.61 5.61 -10.21
N LEU A 125 -5.87 5.78 -9.11
CA LEU A 125 -4.50 6.30 -9.10
C LEU A 125 -3.42 5.24 -9.32
N GLY A 126 -3.81 3.97 -9.48
CA GLY A 126 -2.92 2.88 -9.86
C GLY A 126 -2.58 1.90 -8.75
N ALA A 127 -3.31 1.88 -7.64
CA ALA A 127 -3.23 0.76 -6.71
C ALA A 127 -3.92 -0.48 -7.29
N ASP A 128 -3.29 -1.64 -7.12
CA ASP A 128 -3.90 -2.94 -7.44
C ASP A 128 -4.74 -3.45 -6.26
N PHE A 129 -4.33 -3.13 -5.02
CA PHE A 129 -4.99 -3.54 -3.78
C PHE A 129 -4.99 -2.40 -2.76
N VAL A 130 -6.01 -2.39 -1.89
CA VAL A 130 -6.16 -1.42 -0.81
C VAL A 130 -6.24 -2.13 0.53
N LEU A 131 -5.46 -1.68 1.50
CA LEU A 131 -5.49 -2.18 2.88
C LEU A 131 -6.13 -1.13 3.80
N ILE A 132 -6.83 -1.62 4.81
CA ILE A 132 -7.42 -0.80 5.87
C ILE A 132 -6.86 -1.20 7.24
N GLY A 133 -6.62 -0.25 8.09
CA GLY A 133 -6.07 -0.46 9.43
C GLY A 133 -7.07 -0.07 10.53
N ARG A 134 -6.99 1.16 11.01
CA ARG A 134 -7.79 1.66 12.15
C ARG A 134 -9.29 1.44 12.07
N PRO A 135 -9.98 1.54 10.93
CA PRO A 135 -11.40 1.24 10.85
C PRO A 135 -11.78 -0.16 11.32
N VAL A 136 -10.93 -1.17 11.01
CA VAL A 136 -11.12 -2.55 11.47
C VAL A 136 -11.01 -2.63 13.00
N LEU A 137 -10.04 -1.91 13.60
CA LEU A 137 -9.86 -1.88 15.06
C LEU A 137 -11.05 -1.24 15.77
N TRP A 138 -11.66 -0.22 15.18
CA TRP A 138 -12.87 0.40 15.74
C TRP A 138 -14.07 -0.54 15.66
N GLY A 139 -14.23 -1.24 14.54
CA GLY A 139 -15.25 -2.29 14.40
C GLY A 139 -15.08 -3.39 15.43
N LEU A 140 -13.84 -3.87 15.59
CA LEU A 140 -13.50 -4.90 16.58
C LEU A 140 -13.82 -4.45 18.01
N GLY A 141 -13.44 -3.20 18.36
CA GLY A 141 -13.72 -2.63 19.68
C GLY A 141 -15.20 -2.39 19.96
N TYR A 142 -16.00 -2.14 18.92
CA TYR A 142 -17.44 -1.89 19.05
C TYR A 142 -18.26 -3.17 19.25
N LYS A 143 -18.08 -4.19 18.40
CA LYS A 143 -18.88 -5.42 18.39
C LYS A 143 -18.09 -6.69 18.02
N GLY A 144 -16.79 -6.72 18.31
CA GLY A 144 -15.97 -7.88 17.98
C GLY A 144 -16.02 -8.21 16.47
N GLN A 145 -16.20 -9.48 16.14
CA GLN A 145 -16.28 -9.95 14.76
C GLN A 145 -17.39 -9.25 13.96
N GLU A 146 -18.60 -9.15 14.50
CA GLU A 146 -19.74 -8.48 13.85
C GLU A 146 -19.43 -7.02 13.50
N GLY A 147 -18.67 -6.33 14.35
CA GLY A 147 -18.22 -4.96 14.11
C GLY A 147 -17.25 -4.87 12.95
N VAL A 148 -16.32 -5.82 12.83
CA VAL A 148 -15.38 -5.91 11.69
C VAL A 148 -16.14 -6.17 10.40
N GLU A 149 -17.04 -7.13 10.38
CA GLU A 149 -17.91 -7.42 9.23
C GLU A 149 -18.72 -6.19 8.82
N THR A 150 -19.26 -5.46 9.78
CA THR A 150 -20.00 -4.22 9.53
C THR A 150 -19.13 -3.18 8.83
N VAL A 151 -17.89 -2.97 9.27
CA VAL A 151 -16.95 -2.02 8.63
C VAL A 151 -16.66 -2.43 7.19
N ILE A 152 -16.38 -3.70 6.94
CA ILE A 152 -16.12 -4.22 5.59
C ILE A 152 -17.33 -4.00 4.69
N ASN A 153 -18.52 -4.36 5.14
CA ASN A 153 -19.76 -4.21 4.40
C ASN A 153 -20.10 -2.74 4.09
N ILE A 154 -19.77 -1.81 5.00
CA ILE A 154 -19.94 -0.36 4.75
C ILE A 154 -19.02 0.08 3.60
N LEU A 155 -17.74 -0.26 3.66
CA LEU A 155 -16.76 0.13 2.64
C LEU A 155 -17.09 -0.47 1.27
N GLU A 156 -17.47 -1.75 1.23
CA GLU A 156 -17.89 -2.43 0.00
C GLU A 156 -19.13 -1.75 -0.62
N ARG A 157 -20.15 -1.48 0.18
CA ARG A 157 -21.38 -0.81 -0.27
C ARG A 157 -21.09 0.61 -0.78
N GLU A 158 -20.22 1.36 -0.11
CA GLU A 158 -19.84 2.69 -0.54
C GLU A 158 -19.02 2.67 -1.83
N LEU A 159 -18.09 1.71 -1.98
CA LEU A 159 -17.36 1.50 -3.22
C LEU A 159 -18.30 1.17 -4.37
N SER A 160 -19.19 0.21 -4.17
CA SER A 160 -20.20 -0.19 -5.18
C SER A 160 -21.08 1.00 -5.61
N ARG A 161 -21.52 1.82 -4.67
CA ARG A 161 -22.28 3.05 -4.98
C ARG A 161 -21.45 4.07 -5.74
N THR A 162 -20.20 4.26 -5.37
CA THR A 162 -19.29 5.17 -6.07
C THR A 162 -19.07 4.72 -7.51
N MET A 163 -18.84 3.43 -7.73
CA MET A 163 -18.73 2.83 -9.06
C MET A 163 -20.02 3.04 -9.88
N ALA A 164 -21.18 2.76 -9.30
CA ALA A 164 -22.47 2.93 -9.98
C ALA A 164 -22.70 4.40 -10.41
N LEU A 165 -22.40 5.36 -9.52
CA LEU A 165 -22.54 6.80 -9.81
C LEU A 165 -21.52 7.28 -10.85
N ALA A 166 -20.34 6.68 -10.91
CA ALA A 166 -19.33 6.95 -11.91
C ALA A 166 -19.59 6.21 -13.26
N GLY A 167 -20.56 5.32 -13.32
CA GLY A 167 -20.83 4.51 -14.52
C GLY A 167 -19.82 3.39 -14.76
N VAL A 168 -19.12 2.93 -13.70
CA VAL A 168 -18.11 1.87 -13.78
C VAL A 168 -18.72 0.55 -13.30
N THR A 169 -18.61 -0.49 -14.12
CA THR A 169 -19.28 -1.79 -13.89
C THR A 169 -18.37 -2.87 -13.29
N SER A 170 -17.04 -2.66 -13.29
CA SER A 170 -16.07 -3.59 -12.68
C SER A 170 -14.91 -2.82 -12.05
N VAL A 171 -14.22 -3.45 -11.11
CA VAL A 171 -13.05 -2.86 -10.44
C VAL A 171 -11.94 -2.57 -11.45
N GLU A 172 -11.73 -3.45 -12.43
CA GLU A 172 -10.75 -3.31 -13.49
C GLU A 172 -11.04 -2.12 -14.43
N GLY A 173 -12.31 -1.70 -14.48
CA GLY A 173 -12.75 -0.53 -15.24
C GLY A 173 -12.46 0.80 -14.55
N ILE A 174 -12.08 0.78 -13.28
CA ILE A 174 -11.71 2.01 -12.56
C ILE A 174 -10.40 2.56 -13.14
N SER A 175 -10.42 3.81 -13.60
CA SER A 175 -9.27 4.45 -14.20
C SER A 175 -9.12 5.90 -13.74
N ARG A 176 -7.97 6.48 -14.04
CA ARG A 176 -7.63 7.87 -13.71
C ARG A 176 -8.58 8.90 -14.35
N GLU A 177 -9.29 8.52 -15.41
CA GLU A 177 -10.24 9.39 -16.12
C GLU A 177 -11.47 9.76 -15.25
N TYR A 178 -11.77 8.96 -14.23
CA TYR A 178 -12.92 9.19 -13.32
C TYR A 178 -12.61 10.15 -12.17
N ILE A 179 -11.37 10.59 -12.03
CA ILE A 179 -10.94 11.43 -10.91
C ILE A 179 -10.22 12.69 -11.40
N GLY A 180 -10.17 13.69 -10.54
CA GLY A 180 -9.46 14.94 -10.81
C GLY A 180 -9.13 15.67 -9.51
N VAL A 181 -8.26 16.66 -9.61
CA VAL A 181 -7.89 17.53 -8.50
C VAL A 181 -8.80 18.75 -8.50
N LYS A 182 -9.47 19.00 -7.36
CA LYS A 182 -10.22 20.22 -7.15
C LYS A 182 -9.26 21.40 -7.07
N ASN A 183 -9.46 22.41 -7.90
CA ASN A 183 -8.65 23.63 -7.89
C ASN A 183 -8.86 24.40 -6.59
N VAL A 184 -7.74 24.71 -5.89
CA VAL A 184 -7.77 25.55 -4.69
C VAL A 184 -7.97 26.99 -5.12
N GLY A 185 -9.07 27.61 -4.67
CA GLY A 185 -9.40 29.02 -4.96
C GLY A 185 -10.09 29.29 -6.30
N GLY A 186 -10.46 28.25 -7.07
CA GLY A 186 -11.18 28.39 -8.34
C GLY A 186 -12.36 27.43 -8.49
N PHE A 187 -13.21 27.69 -9.48
CA PHE A 187 -14.22 26.75 -9.94
C PHE A 187 -13.59 25.74 -10.89
N GLY A 188 -13.92 24.47 -10.70
CA GLY A 188 -13.56 23.41 -11.62
C GLY A 188 -12.64 22.35 -11.02
N VAL A 189 -12.44 21.31 -11.81
CA VAL A 189 -11.58 20.15 -11.52
C VAL A 189 -10.59 20.02 -12.66
N SER A 190 -9.31 20.01 -12.33
CA SER A 190 -8.24 19.68 -13.29
C SER A 190 -8.14 18.17 -13.46
N LYS A 191 -7.97 17.71 -14.69
CA LYS A 191 -7.59 16.30 -14.94
C LYS A 191 -6.22 16.02 -14.35
N LEU A 192 -6.05 14.85 -13.79
CA LEU A 192 -4.79 14.33 -13.25
C LEU A 192 -3.87 13.86 -14.37
#